data_5ce81c7767ff935da8146815e4e6aacc
#
_entry.id   5ce81c7767ff935da8146815e4e6aacc
#
_cell.length_a   1.000
_cell.length_b   1.000
_cell.length_c   1.000
_cell.angle_alpha   90.00
_cell.angle_beta   90.00
_cell.angle_gamma   90.00
#
_symmetry.space_group_name_H-M   'P 1'
#
loop_
_entity.id
_entity.type
_entity.pdbx_description
1 polymer ?
#
loop_
_entity_poly.entity_id
_entity_poly.type
_entity_poly.pdbx_seq_one_letter_code
_entity_poly.pdbx_strand_id
1 'polypeptide(L)'
;MMNVLSLFDGISVAKQALDELGIENTYISAEIDKYAINVSEKNHEDILRLDDVRDIEARDFDEPIDLLVGGSPCQGFSLQGLQKGLEDERSGLVSEYIRLKNELQPTYFLLENTRMKQECKDFISESLNVQPIEINSIYFTGQSRNRLYWTNIPIGDIEPAHYVYNHDWSDGYRPGTTRKGPPRKIVFTEHFGCLTASYYKGIRADGRPLLTKVEGVFDEVKEHARMLTPEECEILQGLPIGYTSGISNTQRYKSLGNAFTLPVIKHIFEGLL
;
A
#
# COMPACT_ATOMS: atom_id res chain seq x y z
N MET A 1 0.56 -26.31 0.54
CA MET A 1 0.46 -25.19 -0.42
C MET A 1 -0.77 -24.40 -0.03
N MET A 2 -0.66 -23.10 0.14
CA MET A 2 -1.70 -22.21 0.64
C MET A 2 -2.46 -21.58 -0.54
N ASN A 3 -3.79 -21.62 -0.56
CA ASN A 3 -4.60 -20.94 -1.56
C ASN A 3 -4.89 -19.50 -1.12
N VAL A 4 -4.39 -18.53 -1.86
CA VAL A 4 -4.44 -17.10 -1.53
C VAL A 4 -5.29 -16.35 -2.54
N LEU A 5 -6.27 -15.59 -2.06
CA LEU A 5 -7.02 -14.64 -2.85
C LEU A 5 -6.66 -13.21 -2.43
N SER A 6 -6.11 -12.43 -3.34
CA SER A 6 -5.78 -11.02 -3.11
C SER A 6 -6.71 -10.11 -3.91
N LEU A 7 -7.45 -9.27 -3.20
CA LEU A 7 -8.39 -8.30 -3.74
C LEU A 7 -7.75 -6.91 -3.77
N PHE A 8 -7.96 -6.17 -4.86
CA PHE A 8 -7.31 -4.87 -5.08
C PHE A 8 -5.78 -4.99 -5.01
N ASP A 9 -5.26 -6.04 -5.62
CA ASP A 9 -3.92 -6.57 -5.42
C ASP A 9 -2.80 -5.59 -5.80
N GLY A 10 -3.10 -4.63 -6.66
CA GLY A 10 -2.13 -3.65 -7.11
C GLY A 10 -0.95 -4.32 -7.82
N ILE A 11 0.26 -4.08 -7.32
CA ILE A 11 1.51 -4.63 -7.87
C ILE A 11 1.95 -5.93 -7.19
N SER A 12 1.03 -6.66 -6.55
CA SER A 12 1.24 -7.99 -5.94
C SER A 12 2.31 -8.05 -4.83
N VAL A 13 2.32 -7.03 -3.96
CA VAL A 13 3.27 -6.99 -2.84
C VAL A 13 3.02 -8.13 -1.84
N ALA A 14 1.77 -8.58 -1.68
CA ALA A 14 1.45 -9.72 -0.82
C ALA A 14 2.06 -11.03 -1.37
N LYS A 15 2.01 -11.24 -2.71
CA LYS A 15 2.69 -12.37 -3.37
C LYS A 15 4.20 -12.32 -3.11
N GLN A 16 4.81 -11.15 -3.32
CA GLN A 16 6.24 -10.95 -3.06
C GLN A 16 6.60 -11.29 -1.60
N ALA A 17 5.75 -10.92 -0.65
CA ALA A 17 5.97 -11.22 0.77
C ALA A 17 5.94 -12.73 1.04
N LEU A 18 4.95 -13.44 0.49
CA LEU A 18 4.84 -14.90 0.64
C LEU A 18 6.04 -15.62 0.04
N ASP A 19 6.46 -15.22 -1.16
CA ASP A 19 7.61 -15.81 -1.86
C ASP A 19 8.92 -15.61 -1.08
N GLU A 20 9.15 -14.38 -0.55
CA GLU A 20 10.34 -14.09 0.26
C GLU A 20 10.35 -14.82 1.62
N LEU A 21 9.18 -15.19 2.15
CA LEU A 21 9.06 -16.01 3.35
C LEU A 21 9.12 -17.51 3.07
N GLY A 22 9.17 -17.91 1.80
CA GLY A 22 9.20 -19.31 1.39
C GLY A 22 7.87 -20.04 1.62
N ILE A 23 6.75 -19.30 1.69
CA ILE A 23 5.41 -19.88 1.85
C ILE A 23 4.90 -20.31 0.48
N GLU A 24 4.85 -21.64 0.26
CA GLU A 24 4.30 -22.21 -0.99
C GLU A 24 2.82 -21.87 -1.13
N ASN A 25 2.45 -21.24 -2.26
CA ASN A 25 1.11 -20.75 -2.46
C ASN A 25 0.62 -20.88 -3.91
N THR A 26 -0.69 -21.05 -4.06
CA THR A 26 -1.45 -20.75 -5.29
C THR A 26 -2.04 -19.38 -5.11
N TYR A 27 -1.60 -18.41 -5.90
CA TYR A 27 -1.99 -17.01 -5.74
C TYR A 27 -2.98 -16.57 -6.81
N ILE A 28 -4.13 -16.08 -6.37
CA ILE A 28 -5.20 -15.58 -7.21
C ILE A 28 -5.35 -14.08 -6.94
N SER A 29 -5.29 -13.26 -7.98
CA SER A 29 -5.29 -11.80 -7.89
C SER A 29 -6.49 -11.19 -8.59
N ALA A 30 -7.23 -10.33 -7.91
CA ALA A 30 -8.27 -9.47 -8.49
C ALA A 30 -7.77 -8.02 -8.54
N GLU A 31 -7.51 -7.50 -9.74
CA GLU A 31 -7.02 -6.15 -10.01
C GLU A 31 -7.47 -5.70 -11.40
N ILE A 32 -7.91 -4.44 -11.53
CA ILE A 32 -8.41 -3.85 -12.80
C ILE A 32 -7.48 -2.79 -13.39
N ASP A 33 -6.49 -2.27 -12.61
CA ASP A 33 -5.53 -1.30 -13.14
C ASP A 33 -4.48 -2.02 -13.99
N LYS A 34 -4.60 -1.86 -15.31
CA LYS A 34 -3.68 -2.49 -16.28
C LYS A 34 -2.20 -2.22 -16.04
N TYR A 35 -1.85 -1.09 -15.43
CA TYR A 35 -0.45 -0.78 -15.15
C TYR A 35 0.05 -1.54 -13.93
N ALA A 36 -0.81 -1.73 -12.93
CA ALA A 36 -0.52 -2.58 -11.79
C ALA A 36 -0.39 -4.04 -12.22
N ILE A 37 -1.32 -4.52 -13.06
CA ILE A 37 -1.28 -5.87 -13.66
C ILE A 37 0.02 -6.09 -14.42
N ASN A 38 0.45 -5.16 -15.29
CA ASN A 38 1.70 -5.29 -16.04
C ASN A 38 2.94 -5.42 -15.13
N VAL A 39 2.96 -4.68 -14.01
CA VAL A 39 4.06 -4.80 -13.02
C VAL A 39 4.01 -6.15 -12.33
N SER A 40 2.83 -6.59 -11.93
CA SER A 40 2.61 -7.87 -11.27
C SER A 40 3.00 -9.05 -12.19
N GLU A 41 2.55 -9.07 -13.44
CA GLU A 41 2.89 -10.11 -14.44
C GLU A 41 4.39 -10.21 -14.71
N LYS A 42 5.06 -9.07 -14.76
CA LYS A 42 6.51 -9.03 -14.95
C LYS A 42 7.28 -9.69 -13.81
N ASN A 43 6.80 -9.57 -12.58
CA ASN A 43 7.52 -10.06 -11.40
C ASN A 43 7.03 -11.46 -10.96
N HIS A 44 5.79 -11.85 -11.32
CA HIS A 44 5.15 -13.08 -10.89
C HIS A 44 4.30 -13.66 -12.03
N GLU A 45 4.88 -14.57 -12.79
CA GLU A 45 4.24 -15.21 -13.96
C GLU A 45 3.20 -16.27 -13.57
N ASP A 46 3.24 -16.73 -12.32
CA ASP A 46 2.42 -17.83 -11.78
C ASP A 46 1.08 -17.38 -11.17
N ILE A 47 0.76 -16.08 -11.18
CA ILE A 47 -0.47 -15.53 -10.60
C ILE A 47 -1.67 -15.86 -11.50
N LEU A 48 -2.71 -16.45 -10.92
CA LEU A 48 -4.01 -16.59 -11.55
C LEU A 48 -4.78 -15.26 -11.48
N ARG A 49 -5.25 -14.75 -12.62
CA ARG A 49 -5.87 -13.43 -12.72
C ARG A 49 -7.38 -13.51 -12.75
N LEU A 50 -8.00 -12.71 -11.89
CA LEU A 50 -9.40 -12.33 -11.96
C LEU A 50 -9.49 -10.82 -12.21
N ASP A 51 -10.60 -10.37 -12.79
CA ASP A 51 -10.82 -8.96 -13.13
C ASP A 51 -11.41 -8.18 -11.94
N ASP A 52 -12.68 -7.89 -11.99
CA ASP A 52 -13.38 -7.04 -11.01
C ASP A 52 -13.84 -7.86 -9.81
N VAL A 53 -13.53 -7.39 -8.62
CA VAL A 53 -13.92 -8.04 -7.36
C VAL A 53 -15.45 -8.21 -7.22
N ARG A 54 -16.23 -7.37 -7.90
CA ARG A 54 -17.70 -7.42 -7.88
C ARG A 54 -18.27 -8.63 -8.62
N ASP A 55 -17.50 -9.19 -9.54
CA ASP A 55 -17.91 -10.34 -10.35
C ASP A 55 -17.48 -11.68 -9.74
N ILE A 56 -16.70 -11.65 -8.64
CA ILE A 56 -16.20 -12.84 -7.97
C ILE A 56 -17.24 -13.40 -7.01
N GLU A 57 -17.47 -14.71 -7.09
CA GLU A 57 -18.36 -15.46 -6.20
C GLU A 57 -17.61 -16.66 -5.56
N ALA A 58 -18.07 -17.12 -4.39
CA ALA A 58 -17.44 -18.26 -3.72
C ALA A 58 -17.42 -19.55 -4.57
N ARG A 59 -18.40 -19.72 -5.47
CA ARG A 59 -18.47 -20.87 -6.41
C ARG A 59 -17.41 -20.85 -7.50
N ASP A 60 -16.65 -19.77 -7.67
CA ASP A 60 -15.58 -19.67 -8.68
C ASP A 60 -14.31 -20.41 -8.24
N PHE A 61 -14.29 -20.92 -7.00
CA PHE A 61 -13.15 -21.60 -6.42
C PHE A 61 -13.51 -23.08 -6.11
N ASP A 62 -12.78 -23.99 -6.75
CA ASP A 62 -12.92 -25.44 -6.49
C ASP A 62 -12.32 -25.83 -5.14
N GLU A 63 -11.28 -25.13 -4.69
CA GLU A 63 -10.57 -25.39 -3.43
C GLU A 63 -10.82 -24.24 -2.43
N PRO A 64 -10.83 -24.52 -1.12
CA PRO A 64 -10.96 -23.48 -0.10
C PRO A 64 -9.86 -22.42 -0.20
N ILE A 65 -10.22 -21.18 0.03
CA ILE A 65 -9.26 -20.07 0.20
C ILE A 65 -8.74 -20.06 1.63
N ASP A 66 -7.42 -20.25 1.81
CA ASP A 66 -6.78 -20.26 3.11
C ASP A 66 -6.51 -18.85 3.63
N LEU A 67 -6.11 -17.92 2.72
CA LEU A 67 -5.77 -16.55 3.05
C LEU A 67 -6.46 -15.56 2.10
N LEU A 68 -7.24 -14.65 2.66
CA LEU A 68 -7.82 -13.51 1.94
C LEU A 68 -7.06 -12.23 2.28
N VAL A 69 -6.47 -11.60 1.27
CA VAL A 69 -5.73 -10.32 1.42
C VAL A 69 -6.46 -9.21 0.66
N GLY A 70 -6.41 -7.96 1.16
CA GLY A 70 -6.95 -6.84 0.40
C GLY A 70 -6.50 -5.48 0.94
N GLY A 71 -6.39 -4.51 0.01
CA GLY A 71 -6.16 -3.10 0.30
C GLY A 71 -7.20 -2.26 -0.39
N SER A 72 -8.43 -2.19 0.15
CA SER A 72 -9.52 -1.50 -0.53
C SER A 72 -9.23 0.00 -0.72
N PRO A 73 -9.58 0.58 -1.88
CA PRO A 73 -9.43 2.02 -2.11
C PRO A 73 -10.17 2.85 -1.05
N CYS A 74 -9.45 3.80 -0.41
CA CYS A 74 -9.99 4.66 0.64
C CYS A 74 -10.93 5.77 0.12
N GLN A 75 -11.11 5.91 -1.20
CA GLN A 75 -11.77 7.05 -1.83
C GLN A 75 -13.31 7.09 -1.66
N GLY A 76 -13.91 6.12 -0.98
CA GLY A 76 -15.36 6.05 -0.74
C GLY A 76 -15.80 6.36 0.69
N PHE A 77 -14.89 6.42 1.65
CA PHE A 77 -15.21 6.69 3.06
C PHE A 77 -15.25 8.20 3.39
N SER A 78 -15.85 9.03 2.53
CA SER A 78 -16.27 10.35 2.95
C SER A 78 -17.60 10.24 3.71
N LEU A 79 -17.82 11.10 4.71
CA LEU A 79 -19.12 11.16 5.45
C LEU A 79 -20.35 11.31 4.53
N GLN A 80 -20.19 11.83 3.31
CA GLN A 80 -21.25 11.90 2.33
C GLN A 80 -21.61 10.53 1.73
N GLY A 81 -20.66 9.59 1.64
CA GLY A 81 -20.92 8.22 1.21
C GLY A 81 -21.67 7.41 2.26
N LEU A 82 -21.28 7.52 3.54
CA LEU A 82 -21.99 6.87 4.65
C LEU A 82 -23.43 7.40 4.88
N GLN A 83 -23.66 8.69 4.61
CA GLN A 83 -25.03 9.29 4.69
C GLN A 83 -25.92 8.84 3.53
N LYS A 84 -25.39 8.33 2.43
CA LYS A 84 -26.15 7.75 1.31
C LYS A 84 -26.31 6.22 1.40
N GLY A 85 -25.75 5.61 2.45
CA GLY A 85 -25.82 4.16 2.65
C GLY A 85 -24.94 3.38 1.68
N LEU A 86 -25.19 2.09 1.55
CA LEU A 86 -24.52 1.13 0.66
C LEU A 86 -24.64 1.46 -0.85
N GLU A 87 -25.30 2.57 -1.20
CA GLU A 87 -25.57 2.99 -2.59
C GLU A 87 -24.45 3.82 -3.24
N ASP A 88 -23.39 4.21 -2.50
CA ASP A 88 -22.22 4.87 -3.14
C ASP A 88 -21.27 3.77 -3.67
N GLU A 89 -21.09 3.69 -4.98
CA GLU A 89 -20.21 2.73 -5.68
C GLU A 89 -18.81 2.59 -5.08
N ARG A 90 -18.35 3.54 -4.28
CA ARG A 90 -16.99 3.58 -3.70
C ARG A 90 -16.93 3.07 -2.27
N SER A 91 -18.02 3.19 -1.51
CA SER A 91 -18.15 2.47 -0.23
C SER A 91 -18.40 0.97 -0.46
N GLY A 92 -18.87 0.62 -1.68
CA GLY A 92 -19.10 -0.75 -2.10
C GLY A 92 -17.85 -1.64 -2.13
N LEU A 93 -16.64 -1.10 -2.37
CA LEU A 93 -15.46 -1.94 -2.55
C LEU A 93 -14.96 -2.61 -1.27
N VAL A 94 -15.03 -1.95 -0.12
CA VAL A 94 -14.74 -2.64 1.16
C VAL A 94 -15.85 -3.63 1.51
N SER A 95 -17.09 -3.35 1.11
CA SER A 95 -18.21 -4.27 1.29
C SER A 95 -18.03 -5.54 0.47
N GLU A 96 -17.39 -5.46 -0.72
CA GLU A 96 -17.04 -6.63 -1.51
C GLU A 96 -15.98 -7.50 -0.80
N TYR A 97 -14.98 -6.88 -0.18
CA TYR A 97 -14.03 -7.62 0.67
C TYR A 97 -14.76 -8.35 1.82
N ILE A 98 -15.66 -7.64 2.53
CA ILE A 98 -16.42 -8.20 3.64
C ILE A 98 -17.36 -9.33 3.13
N ARG A 99 -18.01 -9.15 1.98
CA ARG A 99 -18.85 -10.16 1.35
C ARG A 99 -18.06 -11.43 1.07
N LEU A 100 -16.95 -11.32 0.34
CA LEU A 100 -16.10 -12.46 0.01
C LEU A 100 -15.48 -13.13 1.25
N LYS A 101 -15.06 -12.36 2.24
CA LYS A 101 -14.61 -12.92 3.52
C LYS A 101 -15.68 -13.76 4.19
N ASN A 102 -16.94 -13.31 4.14
CA ASN A 102 -18.06 -14.03 4.75
C ASN A 102 -18.52 -15.23 3.91
N GLU A 103 -18.42 -15.18 2.60
CA GLU A 103 -18.77 -16.30 1.72
C GLU A 103 -17.69 -17.39 1.73
N LEU A 104 -16.42 -17.00 1.63
CA LEU A 104 -15.29 -17.91 1.52
C LEU A 104 -14.83 -18.50 2.86
N GLN A 105 -15.09 -17.82 3.98
CA GLN A 105 -14.67 -18.21 5.33
C GLN A 105 -13.18 -18.64 5.40
N PRO A 106 -12.24 -17.77 4.90
CA PRO A 106 -10.83 -18.12 4.87
C PRO A 106 -10.29 -18.35 6.28
N THR A 107 -9.28 -19.25 6.41
CA THR A 107 -8.59 -19.50 7.68
C THR A 107 -7.94 -18.22 8.21
N TYR A 108 -7.29 -17.48 7.31
CA TYR A 108 -6.65 -16.20 7.60
C TYR A 108 -7.17 -15.10 6.70
N PHE A 109 -7.16 -13.88 7.22
CA PHE A 109 -7.47 -12.70 6.41
C PHE A 109 -6.62 -11.50 6.81
N LEU A 110 -6.40 -10.61 5.87
CA LEU A 110 -5.73 -9.32 6.05
C LEU A 110 -6.41 -8.26 5.21
N LEU A 111 -6.97 -7.24 5.86
CA LEU A 111 -7.44 -6.02 5.21
C LEU A 111 -6.59 -4.84 5.66
N GLU A 112 -5.98 -4.13 4.70
CA GLU A 112 -5.25 -2.88 4.95
C GLU A 112 -6.08 -1.67 4.52
N ASN A 113 -5.99 -0.59 5.29
CA ASN A 113 -6.49 0.70 4.84
C ASN A 113 -5.74 1.86 5.50
N THR A 114 -5.98 3.07 4.99
CA THR A 114 -5.47 4.30 5.58
C THR A 114 -6.23 4.66 6.86
N ARG A 115 -5.66 5.58 7.66
CA ARG A 115 -6.43 6.20 8.75
C ARG A 115 -7.72 6.81 8.21
N MET A 116 -8.81 6.56 8.92
CA MET A 116 -10.16 6.97 8.56
C MET A 116 -10.91 7.50 9.77
N LYS A 117 -12.14 7.97 9.56
CA LYS A 117 -13.02 8.38 10.65
C LYS A 117 -13.42 7.19 11.50
N GLN A 118 -13.71 7.46 12.80
CA GLN A 118 -14.03 6.40 13.76
C GLN A 118 -15.23 5.56 13.32
N GLU A 119 -16.28 6.18 12.81
CA GLU A 119 -17.49 5.49 12.33
C GLU A 119 -17.19 4.45 11.24
N CYS A 120 -16.29 4.79 10.29
CA CYS A 120 -15.86 3.86 9.23
C CYS A 120 -15.00 2.73 9.79
N LYS A 121 -14.12 3.05 10.74
CA LYS A 121 -13.29 2.09 11.43
C LYS A 121 -14.15 1.09 12.23
N ASP A 122 -15.17 1.60 12.94
CA ASP A 122 -16.09 0.77 13.73
C ASP A 122 -16.89 -0.16 12.82
N PHE A 123 -17.44 0.35 11.71
CA PHE A 123 -18.14 -0.47 10.72
C PHE A 123 -17.30 -1.65 10.21
N ILE A 124 -16.04 -1.39 9.81
CA ILE A 124 -15.15 -2.46 9.33
C ILE A 124 -14.84 -3.44 10.48
N SER A 125 -14.55 -2.92 11.67
CA SER A 125 -14.19 -3.75 12.84
C SER A 125 -15.35 -4.66 13.27
N GLU A 126 -16.57 -4.16 13.27
CA GLU A 126 -17.77 -4.95 13.56
C GLU A 126 -18.02 -6.00 12.48
N SER A 127 -17.91 -5.62 11.19
CA SER A 127 -18.12 -6.54 10.07
C SER A 127 -17.10 -7.67 10.01
N LEU A 128 -15.84 -7.42 10.39
CA LEU A 128 -14.77 -8.41 10.41
C LEU A 128 -14.61 -9.10 11.76
N ASN A 129 -15.31 -8.62 12.80
CA ASN A 129 -15.23 -9.08 14.20
C ASN A 129 -13.78 -9.04 14.75
N VAL A 130 -13.01 -7.99 14.38
CA VAL A 130 -11.64 -7.77 14.86
C VAL A 130 -11.32 -6.28 14.90
N GLN A 131 -10.54 -5.84 15.90
CA GLN A 131 -10.04 -4.48 15.95
C GLN A 131 -8.78 -4.35 15.09
N PRO A 132 -8.58 -3.22 14.40
CA PRO A 132 -7.38 -3.04 13.60
C PRO A 132 -6.17 -2.75 14.48
N ILE A 133 -5.03 -3.24 14.03
CA ILE A 133 -3.71 -2.87 14.53
C ILE A 133 -3.19 -1.72 13.67
N GLU A 134 -2.71 -0.66 14.30
CA GLU A 134 -2.07 0.44 13.58
C GLU A 134 -0.57 0.21 13.51
N ILE A 135 -0.02 0.11 12.29
CA ILE A 135 1.41 -0.07 12.06
C ILE A 135 1.93 1.11 11.25
N ASN A 136 3.04 1.71 11.71
CA ASN A 136 3.79 2.68 10.94
C ASN A 136 4.99 2.00 10.28
N SER A 137 5.09 2.08 8.96
CA SER A 137 6.22 1.51 8.22
C SER A 137 7.59 2.14 8.55
N ILE A 138 7.60 3.23 9.32
CA ILE A 138 8.82 3.88 9.80
C ILE A 138 9.76 2.91 10.54
N TYR A 139 9.19 1.91 11.20
CA TYR A 139 9.95 0.87 11.91
C TYR A 139 10.56 -0.17 10.96
N PHE A 140 10.19 -0.15 9.69
CA PHE A 140 10.59 -1.15 8.69
C PHE A 140 11.39 -0.57 7.52
N THR A 141 11.08 0.65 7.07
CA THR A 141 11.70 1.25 5.87
C THR A 141 12.06 2.72 6.04
N GLY A 142 11.95 3.30 7.24
CA GLY A 142 12.16 4.73 7.46
C GLY A 142 11.18 5.66 6.72
N GLN A 143 10.15 5.12 6.06
CA GLN A 143 9.03 5.87 5.53
C GLN A 143 7.92 5.98 6.59
N SER A 144 7.55 7.20 6.99
CA SER A 144 6.41 7.39 7.89
C SER A 144 5.09 7.18 7.13
N ARG A 145 4.56 5.95 7.20
CA ARG A 145 3.32 5.52 6.53
C ARG A 145 2.46 4.74 7.51
N ASN A 146 1.57 5.43 8.21
CA ASN A 146 0.62 4.80 9.11
C ASN A 146 -0.52 4.14 8.34
N ARG A 147 -0.81 2.87 8.70
CA ARG A 147 -1.91 2.08 8.14
C ARG A 147 -2.63 1.29 9.23
N LEU A 148 -3.88 0.98 8.97
CA LEU A 148 -4.73 0.12 9.79
C LEU A 148 -4.79 -1.26 9.14
N TYR A 149 -4.60 -2.29 9.95
CA TYR A 149 -4.61 -3.69 9.52
C TYR A 149 -5.63 -4.46 10.34
N TRP A 150 -6.69 -4.94 9.70
CA TRP A 150 -7.65 -5.88 10.29
C TRP A 150 -7.23 -7.29 9.89
N THR A 151 -6.88 -8.11 10.84
CA THR A 151 -6.42 -9.48 10.60
C THR A 151 -6.64 -10.37 11.80
N ASN A 152 -6.74 -11.66 11.55
CA ASN A 152 -6.69 -12.72 12.57
C ASN A 152 -5.34 -13.47 12.58
N ILE A 153 -4.39 -13.07 11.74
CA ILE A 153 -3.03 -13.58 11.76
C ILE A 153 -2.36 -13.10 13.04
N PRO A 154 -1.72 -13.97 13.84
CA PRO A 154 -0.94 -13.53 14.99
C PRO A 154 0.22 -12.62 14.56
N ILE A 155 0.34 -11.44 15.16
CA ILE A 155 1.41 -10.49 14.84
C ILE A 155 2.38 -10.47 16.02
N GLY A 156 3.66 -10.65 15.75
CA GLY A 156 4.74 -10.51 16.73
C GLY A 156 5.01 -9.06 17.14
N ASP A 157 5.86 -8.86 18.12
CA ASP A 157 6.28 -7.53 18.55
C ASP A 157 7.04 -6.80 17.43
N ILE A 158 6.77 -5.51 17.30
CA ILE A 158 7.47 -4.65 16.35
C ILE A 158 8.66 -4.00 17.05
N GLU A 159 9.85 -4.48 16.73
CA GLU A 159 11.10 -3.88 17.22
C GLU A 159 11.41 -2.61 16.42
N PRO A 160 11.62 -1.46 17.08
CA PRO A 160 12.04 -0.25 16.38
C PRO A 160 13.41 -0.44 15.73
N ALA A 161 13.45 -0.51 14.41
CA ALA A 161 14.71 -0.60 13.67
C ALA A 161 15.22 0.80 13.28
N HIS A 162 16.51 1.06 13.48
CA HIS A 162 17.20 2.21 12.88
C HIS A 162 17.59 1.82 11.45
N TYR A 163 16.86 2.36 10.48
CA TYR A 163 17.16 2.11 9.07
C TYR A 163 18.34 2.95 8.60
N VAL A 164 19.41 2.27 8.21
CA VAL A 164 20.52 2.85 7.44
C VAL A 164 20.34 2.45 5.99
N TYR A 165 19.98 3.40 5.14
CA TYR A 165 19.94 3.15 3.71
C TYR A 165 21.36 3.15 3.13
N ASN A 166 21.78 2.03 2.53
CA ASN A 166 23.02 1.94 1.72
C ASN A 166 22.80 2.46 0.29
N HIS A 167 22.05 3.54 0.13
CA HIS A 167 21.76 4.14 -1.17
C HIS A 167 22.34 5.55 -1.23
N ASP A 168 23.03 5.88 -2.32
CA ASP A 168 23.48 7.24 -2.56
C ASP A 168 22.32 8.09 -3.08
N TRP A 169 21.68 8.81 -2.16
CA TRP A 169 20.59 9.71 -2.44
C TRP A 169 21.01 10.99 -3.20
N SER A 170 22.31 11.19 -3.44
CA SER A 170 22.84 12.41 -4.07
C SER A 170 22.75 12.42 -5.59
N ASP A 171 22.65 11.26 -6.22
CA ASP A 171 22.65 11.15 -7.69
C ASP A 171 21.35 11.65 -8.33
N GLY A 172 21.49 12.41 -9.41
CA GLY A 172 20.37 12.83 -10.25
C GLY A 172 19.56 14.03 -9.78
N TYR A 173 20.14 14.92 -8.96
CA TYR A 173 19.49 16.15 -8.53
C TYR A 173 18.93 16.97 -9.73
N ARG A 174 17.61 17.24 -9.73
CA ARG A 174 16.94 18.16 -10.67
C ARG A 174 16.02 19.09 -9.90
N PRO A 175 16.12 20.43 -10.08
CA PRO A 175 15.21 21.39 -9.46
C PRO A 175 13.75 21.14 -9.90
N GLY A 176 12.83 21.24 -8.96
CA GLY A 176 11.40 21.04 -9.21
C GLY A 176 10.72 22.30 -9.74
N THR A 177 9.56 22.14 -10.39
CA THR A 177 8.70 23.24 -10.87
C THR A 177 7.77 23.76 -9.78
N THR A 178 7.52 25.06 -9.79
CA THR A 178 6.89 25.82 -8.70
C THR A 178 5.36 25.89 -8.76
N ARG A 179 4.69 25.82 -7.60
CA ARG A 179 3.34 26.30 -7.37
C ARG A 179 3.33 27.35 -6.25
N LYS A 180 2.64 28.48 -6.45
CA LYS A 180 2.59 29.58 -5.48
C LYS A 180 1.70 29.19 -4.28
N GLY A 181 2.18 29.41 -3.07
CA GLY A 181 1.45 29.30 -1.79
C GLY A 181 2.27 29.98 -0.68
N PRO A 182 1.68 30.25 0.50
CA PRO A 182 2.42 30.87 1.60
C PRO A 182 3.57 29.97 2.04
N PRO A 183 4.72 30.54 2.48
CA PRO A 183 5.88 29.78 2.93
C PRO A 183 5.50 28.89 4.11
N ARG A 184 5.85 27.61 4.03
CA ARG A 184 5.69 26.63 5.13
C ARG A 184 7.05 26.14 5.54
N LYS A 185 7.27 26.09 6.85
CA LYS A 185 8.50 25.53 7.41
C LYS A 185 8.53 24.03 7.13
N ILE A 186 9.54 23.57 6.41
CA ILE A 186 9.81 22.14 6.26
C ILE A 186 10.70 21.73 7.40
N VAL A 187 10.22 20.79 8.19
CA VAL A 187 11.02 20.14 9.23
C VAL A 187 11.55 18.86 8.63
N PHE A 188 12.88 18.78 8.47
CA PHE A 188 13.54 17.54 8.13
C PHE A 188 13.51 16.65 9.37
N THR A 189 12.82 15.54 9.26
CA THR A 189 12.91 14.44 10.21
C THR A 189 13.88 13.41 9.66
N GLU A 190 14.44 12.56 10.48
CA GLU A 190 15.30 11.43 10.08
C GLU A 190 14.56 10.41 9.18
N HIS A 191 13.32 10.70 8.83
CA HIS A 191 12.41 9.80 8.14
C HIS A 191 11.72 10.50 6.98
N PHE A 192 11.47 9.73 5.93
CA PHE A 192 10.69 10.20 4.78
C PHE A 192 9.20 10.22 5.09
N GLY A 193 8.49 11.22 4.52
CA GLY A 193 7.03 11.26 4.56
C GLY A 193 6.39 10.16 3.71
N CYS A 194 5.07 10.00 3.83
CA CYS A 194 4.32 8.98 3.13
C CYS A 194 4.30 9.19 1.61
N LEU A 195 4.69 8.17 0.85
CA LEU A 195 4.43 8.10 -0.58
C LEU A 195 2.92 8.00 -0.84
N THR A 196 2.41 8.79 -1.75
CA THR A 196 1.00 8.78 -2.14
C THR A 196 0.85 8.55 -3.64
N ALA A 197 -0.29 8.03 -4.08
CA ALA A 197 -0.60 7.84 -5.51
C ALA A 197 -0.49 9.13 -6.35
N SER A 198 -0.54 10.29 -5.71
CA SER A 198 -0.40 11.59 -6.37
C SER A 198 1.03 12.15 -6.33
N TYR A 199 2.03 11.36 -5.92
CA TYR A 199 3.43 11.81 -5.80
C TYR A 199 3.99 12.36 -7.13
N TYR A 200 3.61 11.78 -8.26
CA TYR A 200 3.99 12.24 -9.61
C TYR A 200 3.64 13.71 -9.92
N LYS A 201 2.73 14.33 -9.14
CA LYS A 201 2.32 15.72 -9.35
C LYS A 201 3.36 16.75 -8.94
N GLY A 202 4.55 16.32 -8.54
CA GLY A 202 5.69 17.17 -8.25
C GLY A 202 5.80 17.63 -6.80
N ILE A 203 6.76 18.51 -6.57
CA ILE A 203 7.11 19.04 -5.27
C ILE A 203 5.97 19.90 -4.71
N ARG A 204 5.55 19.61 -3.47
CA ARG A 204 4.49 20.33 -2.75
C ARG A 204 4.84 20.45 -1.28
N ALA A 205 4.26 21.48 -0.62
CA ALA A 205 4.40 21.69 0.82
C ALA A 205 3.45 20.82 1.68
N ASP A 206 3.10 19.63 1.23
CA ASP A 206 2.12 18.73 1.86
C ASP A 206 2.76 17.55 2.62
N GLY A 207 4.06 17.63 2.90
CA GLY A 207 4.79 16.58 3.64
C GLY A 207 5.24 15.40 2.79
N ARG A 208 5.19 15.52 1.44
CA ARG A 208 5.72 14.48 0.56
C ARG A 208 7.22 14.33 0.71
N PRO A 209 7.76 13.11 0.56
CA PRO A 209 9.18 12.88 0.66
C PRO A 209 9.94 13.66 -0.43
N LEU A 210 10.99 14.35 -0.01
CA LEU A 210 11.87 15.13 -0.88
C LEU A 210 13.31 14.90 -0.45
N LEU A 211 14.22 14.90 -1.42
CA LEU A 211 15.64 15.05 -1.14
C LEU A 211 16.04 16.51 -1.30
N THR A 212 16.76 17.04 -0.30
CA THR A 212 17.29 18.40 -0.33
C THR A 212 18.59 18.46 0.44
N LYS A 213 19.46 19.42 0.04
CA LYS A 213 20.72 19.73 0.72
C LYS A 213 20.60 20.90 1.68
N VAL A 214 19.42 21.53 1.78
CA VAL A 214 19.19 22.78 2.54
C VAL A 214 17.98 22.62 3.44
N GLU A 215 18.14 23.01 4.70
CA GLU A 215 17.04 23.15 5.66
C GLU A 215 16.52 24.58 5.63
N GLY A 216 15.20 24.78 5.71
CA GLY A 216 14.62 26.11 5.71
C GLY A 216 13.12 26.14 5.44
N VAL A 217 12.62 27.32 5.04
CA VAL A 217 11.25 27.50 4.55
C VAL A 217 11.06 26.86 3.18
N PHE A 218 9.84 26.44 2.88
CA PHE A 218 9.52 25.66 1.67
C PHE A 218 10.05 26.28 0.38
N ASP A 219 9.95 27.60 0.21
CA ASP A 219 10.37 28.28 -1.02
C ASP A 219 11.90 28.22 -1.23
N GLU A 220 12.70 28.31 -0.16
CA GLU A 220 14.16 28.18 -0.19
C GLU A 220 14.58 26.71 -0.42
N VAL A 221 13.95 25.78 0.30
CA VAL A 221 14.22 24.33 0.18
C VAL A 221 13.89 23.82 -1.21
N LYS A 222 12.82 24.30 -1.82
CA LYS A 222 12.31 23.87 -3.11
C LYS A 222 13.28 24.13 -4.27
N GLU A 223 14.04 25.22 -4.22
CA GLU A 223 15.07 25.53 -5.22
C GLU A 223 16.23 24.50 -5.17
N HIS A 224 16.40 23.86 -4.02
CA HIS A 224 17.45 22.88 -3.73
C HIS A 224 16.92 21.46 -3.50
N ALA A 225 15.64 21.20 -3.78
CA ALA A 225 15.01 19.91 -3.56
C ALA A 225 14.67 19.23 -4.88
N ARG A 226 14.71 17.91 -4.87
CA ARG A 226 14.17 17.06 -5.94
C ARG A 226 13.15 16.07 -5.39
N MET A 227 12.31 15.57 -6.27
CA MET A 227 11.54 14.37 -6.00
C MET A 227 12.45 13.14 -5.92
N LEU A 228 12.02 12.14 -5.18
CA LEU A 228 12.62 10.80 -5.23
C LEU A 228 12.38 10.20 -6.62
N THR A 229 13.33 9.41 -7.09
CA THR A 229 13.15 8.60 -8.30
C THR A 229 12.17 7.43 -8.00
N PRO A 230 11.61 6.78 -9.02
CA PRO A 230 10.81 5.58 -8.78
C PRO A 230 11.59 4.49 -8.03
N GLU A 231 12.88 4.31 -8.33
CA GLU A 231 13.76 3.36 -7.65
C GLU A 231 13.93 3.67 -6.17
N GLU A 232 14.10 4.94 -5.83
CA GLU A 232 14.14 5.40 -4.43
C GLU A 232 12.79 5.18 -3.72
N CYS A 233 11.69 5.34 -4.45
CA CYS A 233 10.36 5.03 -3.91
C CYS A 233 10.15 3.52 -3.72
N GLU A 234 10.72 2.66 -4.59
CA GLU A 234 10.74 1.20 -4.41
C GLU A 234 11.49 0.83 -3.12
N ILE A 235 12.66 1.43 -2.87
CA ILE A 235 13.42 1.23 -1.62
C ILE A 235 12.58 1.61 -0.40
N LEU A 236 11.86 2.74 -0.44
CA LEU A 236 11.00 3.18 0.65
C LEU A 236 9.79 2.27 0.88
N GLN A 237 9.35 1.52 -0.13
CA GLN A 237 8.34 0.48 0.02
C GLN A 237 8.93 -0.90 0.37
N GLY A 238 10.27 -1.00 0.47
CA GLY A 238 10.99 -2.24 0.73
C GLY A 238 11.01 -3.20 -0.46
N LEU A 239 10.71 -2.71 -1.66
CA LEU A 239 10.68 -3.50 -2.88
C LEU A 239 12.07 -3.56 -3.54
N PRO A 240 12.36 -4.61 -4.32
CA PRO A 240 13.55 -4.67 -5.15
C PRO A 240 13.63 -3.48 -6.13
N ILE A 241 14.84 -2.97 -6.37
CA ILE A 241 15.06 -1.90 -7.33
C ILE A 241 14.68 -2.40 -8.74
N GLY A 242 13.88 -1.60 -9.44
CA GLY A 242 13.36 -1.94 -10.77
C GLY A 242 12.08 -2.77 -10.74
N TYR A 243 11.51 -3.04 -9.58
CA TYR A 243 10.26 -3.80 -9.44
C TYR A 243 9.14 -3.22 -10.31
N THR A 244 8.96 -1.90 -10.32
CA THR A 244 7.94 -1.21 -11.12
C THR A 244 8.40 -0.81 -12.52
N SER A 245 9.56 -1.27 -13.00
CA SER A 245 10.05 -0.95 -14.35
C SER A 245 9.14 -1.56 -15.45
N GLY A 246 9.13 -0.94 -16.62
CA GLY A 246 8.30 -1.36 -17.77
C GLY A 246 7.05 -0.51 -17.98
N ILE A 247 6.68 0.34 -17.01
CA ILE A 247 5.62 1.33 -17.14
C ILE A 247 6.18 2.75 -16.99
N SER A 248 5.39 3.79 -17.34
CA SER A 248 5.85 5.18 -17.23
C SER A 248 6.10 5.60 -15.77
N ASN A 249 7.03 6.53 -15.53
CA ASN A 249 7.31 7.02 -14.18
C ASN A 249 6.07 7.54 -13.43
N THR A 250 5.13 8.17 -14.14
CA THR A 250 3.84 8.59 -13.55
C THR A 250 3.08 7.40 -12.97
N GLN A 251 3.02 6.30 -13.72
CA GLN A 251 2.34 5.09 -13.28
C GLN A 251 3.13 4.36 -12.18
N ARG A 252 4.47 4.34 -12.26
CA ARG A 252 5.32 3.82 -11.21
C ARG A 252 5.04 4.50 -9.87
N TYR A 253 5.04 5.84 -9.83
CA TYR A 253 4.71 6.60 -8.63
C TYR A 253 3.30 6.33 -8.12
N LYS A 254 2.31 6.21 -9.04
CA LYS A 254 0.92 5.90 -8.69
C LYS A 254 0.83 4.52 -8.04
N SER A 255 1.42 3.52 -8.64
CA SER A 255 1.43 2.13 -8.14
C SER A 255 2.13 2.04 -6.79
N LEU A 256 3.32 2.64 -6.64
CA LEU A 256 4.08 2.67 -5.38
C LEU A 256 3.34 3.41 -4.25
N GLY A 257 2.63 4.49 -4.59
CA GLY A 257 1.81 5.21 -3.60
C GLY A 257 0.60 4.43 -3.10
N ASN A 258 0.04 3.53 -3.92
CA ASN A 258 -1.08 2.66 -3.57
C ASN A 258 -0.61 1.33 -2.93
N ALA A 259 0.60 0.89 -3.20
CA ALA A 259 1.12 -0.40 -2.76
C ALA A 259 1.21 -0.53 -1.24
N PHE A 260 1.16 -1.74 -0.76
CA PHE A 260 1.61 -2.11 0.59
C PHE A 260 3.11 -1.80 0.78
N THR A 261 3.54 -1.72 2.03
CA THR A 261 4.96 -1.70 2.36
C THR A 261 5.42 -3.14 2.62
N LEU A 262 6.27 -3.68 1.76
CA LEU A 262 6.65 -5.10 1.75
C LEU A 262 7.11 -5.63 3.11
N PRO A 263 8.05 -4.99 3.85
CA PRO A 263 8.48 -5.51 5.14
C PRO A 263 7.39 -5.57 6.21
N VAL A 264 6.39 -4.68 6.13
CA VAL A 264 5.23 -4.72 7.05
C VAL A 264 4.38 -5.95 6.75
N ILE A 265 4.12 -6.24 5.48
CA ILE A 265 3.34 -7.43 5.09
C ILE A 265 4.09 -8.71 5.45
N LYS A 266 5.41 -8.75 5.24
CA LYS A 266 6.24 -9.88 5.67
C LYS A 266 6.13 -10.12 7.17
N HIS A 267 6.27 -9.07 7.99
CA HIS A 267 6.14 -9.18 9.43
C HIS A 267 4.76 -9.72 9.88
N ILE A 268 3.68 -9.29 9.20
CA ILE A 268 2.35 -9.84 9.48
C ILE A 268 2.28 -11.32 9.04
N PHE A 269 2.83 -11.66 7.88
CA PHE A 269 2.78 -13.03 7.35
C PHE A 269 3.73 -14.02 8.05
N GLU A 270 4.71 -13.54 8.82
CA GLU A 270 5.48 -14.40 9.74
C GLU A 270 4.58 -15.19 10.71
N GLY A 271 3.42 -14.63 11.06
CA GLY A 271 2.41 -15.31 11.86
C GLY A 271 1.68 -16.47 11.16
N LEU A 272 1.96 -16.74 9.87
CA LEU A 272 1.46 -17.88 9.12
C LEU A 272 2.39 -19.11 9.21
N LEU A 273 3.64 -18.90 9.66
CA LEU A 273 4.66 -19.92 9.83
C LEU A 273 4.50 -20.62 11.17
#